data_856f9f589ce515adad65291f9a8079a4
#
_entry.id   856f9f589ce515adad65291f9a8079a4
#
_cell.length_a   1.000
_cell.length_b   1.000
_cell.length_c   1.000
_cell.angle_alpha   90.00
_cell.angle_beta   90.00
_cell.angle_gamma   90.00
#
_symmetry.space_group_name_H-M   'P 1'
#
loop_
_entity.id
_entity.type
_entity.pdbx_description
1 polymer ?
#
loop_
_entity_poly.entity_id
_entity_poly.type
_entity_poly.pdbx_seq_one_letter_code
_entity_poly.pdbx_strand_id
1 'polypeptide(L)'
;MKPKTYRSIFISDVHLGTRDCKAEALNNFLKNNTCETLYLVGDIIDAWKIQQNKWRWKQSHSNVVRRILGHAKRGTRVIYVAGNHDEFLRPLIPYGLGFGSVEIHNQTEHIGANGKHYLVTHGDLFDGITKLAPWLAFLGDKAYDFVLSLNSRLNWLRHRMGFGYFSLSKFLKHRVKTVSYTHLTLPTIYSV
;
A
#
# COMPACT_ATOMS: atom_id res chain seq x y z
N MET A 1 -17.08 -1.47 -26.05
CA MET A 1 -16.32 -2.69 -25.77
C MET A 1 -17.00 -3.44 -24.63
N LYS A 2 -17.12 -4.78 -24.70
CA LYS A 2 -17.60 -5.57 -23.57
C LYS A 2 -16.54 -5.53 -22.46
N PRO A 3 -16.93 -5.42 -21.18
CA PRO A 3 -15.97 -5.49 -20.05
C PRO A 3 -15.19 -6.80 -20.08
N LYS A 4 -13.91 -6.74 -19.76
CA LYS A 4 -13.10 -7.95 -19.54
C LYS A 4 -13.50 -8.55 -18.19
N THR A 5 -13.63 -9.87 -18.14
CA THR A 5 -14.01 -10.59 -16.91
C THR A 5 -12.80 -11.34 -16.36
N TYR A 6 -12.58 -11.18 -15.07
CA TYR A 6 -11.51 -11.83 -14.33
C TYR A 6 -12.10 -12.65 -13.18
N ARG A 7 -11.41 -13.69 -12.73
CA ARG A 7 -11.75 -14.40 -11.51
C ARG A 7 -11.52 -13.51 -10.28
N SER A 8 -10.36 -12.84 -10.22
CA SER A 8 -10.01 -11.96 -9.12
C SER A 8 -9.25 -10.75 -9.60
N ILE A 9 -9.52 -9.60 -8.95
CA ILE A 9 -8.78 -8.35 -9.14
C ILE A 9 -8.28 -7.90 -7.76
N PHE A 10 -7.01 -7.51 -7.68
CA PHE A 10 -6.39 -6.97 -6.47
C PHE A 10 -5.99 -5.52 -6.72
N ILE A 11 -6.36 -4.64 -5.81
CA ILE A 11 -6.09 -3.20 -5.87
C ILE A 11 -5.58 -2.78 -4.49
N SER A 12 -4.45 -2.08 -4.43
CA SER A 12 -3.86 -1.53 -3.20
C SER A 12 -3.40 -0.09 -3.39
N ASP A 13 -3.09 0.60 -2.31
CA ASP A 13 -2.39 1.90 -2.29
C ASP A 13 -3.05 2.97 -3.18
N VAL A 14 -4.36 3.07 -3.13
CA VAL A 14 -5.15 4.03 -3.94
C VAL A 14 -5.08 5.43 -3.37
N HIS A 15 -5.06 5.55 -2.03
CA HIS A 15 -5.01 6.80 -1.29
C HIS A 15 -6.07 7.82 -1.72
N LEU A 16 -7.34 7.40 -1.78
CA LEU A 16 -8.47 8.32 -2.00
C LEU A 16 -8.48 9.40 -0.92
N GLY A 17 -8.63 10.66 -1.31
CA GLY A 17 -8.54 11.81 -0.43
C GLY A 17 -7.20 12.55 -0.53
N THR A 18 -6.27 12.08 -1.37
CA THR A 18 -5.01 12.78 -1.65
C THR A 18 -5.05 13.49 -3.00
N ARG A 19 -4.12 14.46 -3.17
CA ARG A 19 -4.00 15.24 -4.40
C ARG A 19 -3.58 14.37 -5.59
N ASP A 20 -2.68 13.44 -5.35
CA ASP A 20 -1.95 12.70 -6.39
C ASP A 20 -2.59 11.35 -6.71
N CYS A 21 -3.71 11.03 -6.06
CA CYS A 21 -4.50 9.84 -6.32
C CYS A 21 -4.93 9.75 -7.79
N LYS A 22 -4.70 8.59 -8.41
CA LYS A 22 -5.05 8.30 -9.81
C LYS A 22 -6.51 7.80 -9.95
N ALA A 23 -7.45 8.43 -9.23
CA ALA A 23 -8.84 8.01 -9.14
C ALA A 23 -9.55 7.88 -10.51
N GLU A 24 -9.24 8.73 -11.48
CA GLU A 24 -9.84 8.66 -12.82
C GLU A 24 -9.37 7.41 -13.57
N ALA A 25 -8.09 7.08 -13.51
CA ALA A 25 -7.55 5.87 -14.11
C ALA A 25 -8.17 4.62 -13.49
N LEU A 26 -8.27 4.57 -12.15
CA LEU A 26 -8.92 3.48 -11.44
C LEU A 26 -10.41 3.38 -11.79
N ASN A 27 -11.12 4.49 -11.88
CA ASN A 27 -12.52 4.50 -12.26
C ASN A 27 -12.73 3.94 -13.68
N ASN A 28 -11.85 4.31 -14.62
CA ASN A 28 -11.88 3.77 -15.98
C ASN A 28 -11.53 2.28 -16.00
N PHE A 29 -10.56 1.84 -15.21
CA PHE A 29 -10.22 0.43 -15.06
C PHE A 29 -11.44 -0.37 -14.57
N LEU A 30 -12.06 0.03 -13.45
CA LEU A 30 -13.22 -0.64 -12.88
C LEU A 30 -14.48 -0.56 -13.77
N LYS A 31 -14.57 0.45 -14.66
CA LYS A 31 -15.64 0.53 -15.66
C LYS A 31 -15.54 -0.55 -16.73
N ASN A 32 -14.31 -0.84 -17.15
CA ASN A 32 -14.02 -1.71 -18.28
C ASN A 32 -13.69 -3.15 -17.90
N ASN A 33 -13.64 -3.44 -16.59
CA ASN A 33 -13.30 -4.76 -16.08
C ASN A 33 -14.30 -5.21 -15.01
N THR A 34 -14.62 -6.50 -15.01
CA THR A 34 -15.45 -7.16 -14.00
C THR A 34 -14.72 -8.35 -13.41
N CYS A 35 -15.10 -8.78 -12.21
CA CYS A 35 -14.52 -9.97 -11.57
C CYS A 35 -15.54 -10.65 -10.65
N GLU A 36 -15.25 -11.90 -10.31
CA GLU A 36 -15.99 -12.63 -9.29
C GLU A 36 -15.66 -12.09 -7.90
N THR A 37 -14.35 -11.84 -7.63
CA THR A 37 -13.88 -11.27 -6.36
C THR A 37 -12.98 -10.07 -6.59
N LEU A 38 -13.29 -8.96 -5.91
CA LEU A 38 -12.50 -7.74 -5.88
C LEU A 38 -11.86 -7.58 -4.50
N TYR A 39 -10.53 -7.65 -4.43
CA TYR A 39 -9.75 -7.40 -3.23
C TYR A 39 -9.26 -5.95 -3.23
N LEU A 40 -9.62 -5.20 -2.20
CA LEU A 40 -9.11 -3.86 -1.89
C LEU A 40 -8.10 -4.03 -0.74
N VAL A 41 -6.80 -4.01 -1.06
CA VAL A 41 -5.75 -4.48 -0.15
C VAL A 41 -5.02 -3.30 0.45
N GLY A 42 -5.63 -2.67 1.44
CA GLY A 42 -5.09 -1.59 2.25
C GLY A 42 -4.87 -0.26 1.52
N ASP A 43 -4.87 0.80 2.31
CA ASP A 43 -4.58 2.17 1.89
C ASP A 43 -5.46 2.65 0.72
N ILE A 44 -6.71 2.21 0.72
CA ILE A 44 -7.70 2.64 -0.28
C ILE A 44 -8.17 4.06 0.02
N ILE A 45 -8.42 4.38 1.31
CA ILE A 45 -8.83 5.71 1.77
C ILE A 45 -7.73 6.25 2.69
N ASP A 46 -7.18 7.43 2.37
CA ASP A 46 -6.13 8.04 3.18
C ASP A 46 -6.73 8.89 4.32
N ALA A 47 -7.10 8.24 5.41
CA ALA A 47 -7.65 8.92 6.58
C ALA A 47 -6.61 9.76 7.36
N TRP A 48 -5.31 9.47 7.22
CA TRP A 48 -4.26 10.29 7.84
C TRP A 48 -4.26 11.73 7.32
N LYS A 49 -4.70 11.95 6.07
CA LYS A 49 -4.83 13.30 5.51
C LYS A 49 -5.95 14.10 6.18
N ILE A 50 -6.96 13.45 6.75
CA ILE A 50 -8.01 14.10 7.53
C ILE A 50 -7.37 14.71 8.79
N GLN A 51 -6.58 13.93 9.53
CA GLN A 51 -5.91 14.38 10.76
C GLN A 51 -4.91 15.51 10.48
N GLN A 52 -4.28 15.52 9.33
CA GLN A 52 -3.33 16.54 8.90
C GLN A 52 -3.98 17.80 8.29
N ASN A 53 -5.30 17.87 8.23
CA ASN A 53 -6.04 18.94 7.52
C ASN A 53 -5.66 19.08 6.03
N LYS A 54 -5.20 17.99 5.42
CA LYS A 54 -4.74 17.91 4.01
C LYS A 54 -5.66 17.10 3.12
N TRP A 55 -6.86 16.77 3.60
CA TRP A 55 -7.86 16.01 2.88
C TRP A 55 -8.32 16.73 1.61
N ARG A 56 -8.25 16.04 0.49
CA ARG A 56 -8.64 16.56 -0.83
C ARG A 56 -9.56 15.57 -1.53
N TRP A 57 -10.84 15.65 -1.22
CA TRP A 57 -11.84 14.79 -1.85
C TRP A 57 -12.36 15.41 -3.14
N LYS A 58 -12.16 14.73 -4.27
CA LYS A 58 -12.66 15.13 -5.58
C LYS A 58 -13.84 14.25 -5.98
N GLN A 59 -14.66 14.72 -6.95
CA GLN A 59 -15.75 13.92 -7.51
C GLN A 59 -15.26 12.58 -8.07
N SER A 60 -14.05 12.53 -8.64
CA SER A 60 -13.45 11.29 -9.13
C SER A 60 -13.28 10.23 -8.03
N HIS A 61 -12.98 10.63 -6.79
CA HIS A 61 -12.89 9.73 -5.63
C HIS A 61 -14.26 9.13 -5.30
N SER A 62 -15.31 9.97 -5.23
CA SER A 62 -16.69 9.50 -5.04
C SER A 62 -17.12 8.53 -6.15
N ASN A 63 -16.71 8.79 -7.38
CA ASN A 63 -17.00 7.91 -8.51
C ASN A 63 -16.36 6.52 -8.36
N VAL A 64 -15.11 6.43 -7.83
CA VAL A 64 -14.45 5.16 -7.53
C VAL A 64 -15.25 4.39 -6.47
N VAL A 65 -15.60 5.04 -5.35
CA VAL A 65 -16.39 4.39 -4.28
C VAL A 65 -17.72 3.88 -4.82
N ARG A 66 -18.47 4.72 -5.57
CA ARG A 66 -19.74 4.32 -6.19
C ARG A 66 -19.58 3.15 -7.15
N ARG A 67 -18.45 3.08 -7.85
CA ARG A 67 -18.18 1.97 -8.78
C ARG A 67 -17.89 0.68 -8.04
N ILE A 68 -17.10 0.73 -6.96
CA ILE A 68 -16.83 -0.43 -6.09
C ILE A 68 -18.15 -0.97 -5.53
N LEU A 69 -18.98 -0.11 -4.94
CA LEU A 69 -20.32 -0.49 -4.45
C LEU A 69 -21.22 -1.03 -5.57
N GLY A 70 -21.09 -0.47 -6.78
CA GLY A 70 -21.78 -0.96 -7.97
C GLY A 70 -21.34 -2.37 -8.39
N HIS A 71 -20.07 -2.73 -8.24
CA HIS A 71 -19.59 -4.09 -8.44
C HIS A 71 -20.22 -5.04 -7.39
N ALA A 72 -20.21 -4.67 -6.12
CA ALA A 72 -20.83 -5.43 -5.05
C ALA A 72 -22.33 -5.66 -5.32
N LYS A 73 -23.05 -4.61 -5.71
CA LYS A 73 -24.48 -4.70 -6.06
C LYS A 73 -24.77 -5.67 -7.22
N ARG A 74 -23.82 -5.84 -8.14
CA ARG A 74 -23.93 -6.76 -9.29
C ARG A 74 -23.46 -8.18 -9.00
N GLY A 75 -23.15 -8.50 -7.74
CA GLY A 75 -22.77 -9.83 -7.31
C GLY A 75 -21.28 -10.10 -7.24
N THR A 76 -20.41 -9.12 -7.51
CA THR A 76 -18.98 -9.22 -7.23
C THR A 76 -18.77 -9.27 -5.72
N ARG A 77 -18.09 -10.30 -5.20
CA ARG A 77 -17.66 -10.34 -3.80
C ARG A 77 -16.56 -9.29 -3.60
N VAL A 78 -16.80 -8.29 -2.76
CA VAL A 78 -15.82 -7.23 -2.47
C VAL A 78 -15.27 -7.42 -1.07
N ILE A 79 -13.96 -7.62 -1.00
CA ILE A 79 -13.23 -7.83 0.25
C ILE A 79 -12.27 -6.65 0.44
N TYR A 80 -12.43 -5.95 1.55
CA TYR A 80 -11.59 -4.84 1.97
C TYR A 80 -10.63 -5.31 3.08
N VAL A 81 -9.36 -5.33 2.81
CA VAL A 81 -8.32 -5.57 3.82
C VAL A 81 -7.81 -4.21 4.29
N ALA A 82 -7.92 -3.92 5.60
CA ALA A 82 -7.54 -2.62 6.14
C ALA A 82 -6.01 -2.46 6.16
N GLY A 83 -5.52 -1.31 5.66
CA GLY A 83 -4.15 -0.86 5.75
C GLY A 83 -3.92 0.10 6.92
N ASN A 84 -2.73 0.71 6.98
CA ASN A 84 -2.40 1.68 8.03
C ASN A 84 -3.02 3.06 7.80
N HIS A 85 -3.23 3.49 6.55
CA HIS A 85 -3.92 4.76 6.26
C HIS A 85 -5.43 4.70 6.46
N ASP A 86 -6.01 3.52 6.44
CA ASP A 86 -7.43 3.28 6.68
C ASP A 86 -7.69 2.41 7.92
N GLU A 87 -6.76 2.44 8.89
CA GLU A 87 -6.84 1.69 10.15
C GLU A 87 -8.11 1.99 10.99
N PHE A 88 -8.79 3.11 10.75
CA PHE A 88 -10.07 3.45 11.37
C PHE A 88 -11.18 2.43 11.10
N LEU A 89 -11.01 1.56 10.11
CA LEU A 89 -11.91 0.46 9.81
C LEU A 89 -11.69 -0.75 10.72
N ARG A 90 -10.50 -0.91 11.30
CA ARG A 90 -10.15 -2.09 12.12
C ARG A 90 -11.04 -2.31 13.34
N PRO A 91 -11.46 -1.25 14.09
CA PRO A 91 -12.39 -1.40 15.20
C PRO A 91 -13.78 -1.95 14.79
N LEU A 92 -14.15 -1.85 13.52
CA LEU A 92 -15.44 -2.33 13.00
C LEU A 92 -15.44 -3.83 12.70
N ILE A 93 -14.26 -4.43 12.50
CA ILE A 93 -14.10 -5.83 12.09
C ILE A 93 -14.70 -6.82 13.09
N PRO A 94 -14.47 -6.71 14.43
CA PRO A 94 -15.03 -7.64 15.39
C PRO A 94 -16.56 -7.68 15.43
N TYR A 95 -17.21 -6.60 14.98
CA TYR A 95 -18.66 -6.47 14.95
C TYR A 95 -19.28 -6.97 13.64
N GLY A 96 -18.45 -7.43 12.69
CA GLY A 96 -18.93 -7.83 11.36
C GLY A 96 -19.51 -6.67 10.55
N LEU A 97 -19.19 -5.43 10.92
CA LEU A 97 -19.69 -4.26 10.23
C LEU A 97 -18.96 -4.09 8.89
N GLY A 98 -19.73 -3.93 7.84
CA GLY A 98 -19.25 -3.68 6.49
C GLY A 98 -20.03 -2.55 5.82
N PHE A 99 -19.67 -2.22 4.61
CA PHE A 99 -20.40 -1.23 3.81
C PHE A 99 -21.30 -1.95 2.81
N GLY A 100 -22.53 -2.29 3.24
CA GLY A 100 -23.42 -3.08 2.42
C GLY A 100 -22.87 -4.48 2.18
N SER A 101 -22.59 -4.85 0.93
CA SER A 101 -22.02 -6.15 0.55
C SER A 101 -20.48 -6.15 0.51
N VAL A 102 -19.81 -5.19 1.14
CA VAL A 102 -18.34 -5.12 1.24
C VAL A 102 -17.90 -5.71 2.59
N GLU A 103 -17.15 -6.79 2.56
CA GLU A 103 -16.57 -7.43 3.74
C GLU A 103 -15.29 -6.69 4.15
N ILE A 104 -15.08 -6.46 5.46
CA ILE A 104 -13.88 -5.80 5.98
C ILE A 104 -13.09 -6.79 6.84
N HIS A 105 -11.79 -6.92 6.55
CA HIS A 105 -10.89 -7.85 7.22
C HIS A 105 -9.54 -7.21 7.52
N ASN A 106 -8.79 -7.74 8.50
CA ASN A 106 -7.37 -7.42 8.68
C ASN A 106 -6.49 -8.18 7.69
N GLN A 107 -6.90 -9.39 7.37
CA GLN A 107 -6.28 -10.29 6.40
C GLN A 107 -7.33 -11.28 5.92
N THR A 108 -7.12 -11.85 4.76
CA THR A 108 -8.03 -12.87 4.20
C THR A 108 -7.22 -13.90 3.41
N GLU A 109 -7.87 -14.97 3.01
CA GLU A 109 -7.28 -15.99 2.17
C GLU A 109 -7.85 -15.91 0.74
N HIS A 110 -7.00 -16.08 -0.23
CA HIS A 110 -7.36 -16.24 -1.63
C HIS A 110 -6.97 -17.64 -2.12
N ILE A 111 -7.93 -18.37 -2.70
CA ILE A 111 -7.67 -19.67 -3.31
C ILE A 111 -7.44 -19.44 -4.81
N GLY A 112 -6.22 -19.69 -5.25
CA GLY A 112 -5.83 -19.55 -6.65
C GLY A 112 -6.50 -20.59 -7.55
N ALA A 113 -6.43 -20.38 -8.88
CA ALA A 113 -6.97 -21.34 -9.86
C ALA A 113 -6.30 -22.73 -9.79
N ASN A 114 -5.08 -22.79 -9.28
CA ASN A 114 -4.30 -24.01 -9.04
C ASN A 114 -4.61 -24.69 -7.67
N GLY A 115 -5.63 -24.23 -6.94
CA GLY A 115 -5.98 -24.72 -5.61
C GLY A 115 -5.03 -24.28 -4.49
N LYS A 116 -3.99 -23.49 -4.78
CA LYS A 116 -3.09 -22.97 -3.75
C LYS A 116 -3.74 -21.85 -2.95
N HIS A 117 -3.41 -21.82 -1.68
CA HIS A 117 -3.89 -20.83 -0.72
C HIS A 117 -2.88 -19.69 -0.59
N TYR A 118 -3.35 -18.47 -0.69
CA TYR A 118 -2.55 -17.25 -0.63
C TYR A 118 -3.09 -16.35 0.48
N LEU A 119 -2.23 -15.97 1.41
CA LEU A 119 -2.57 -14.95 2.41
C LEU A 119 -2.60 -13.57 1.73
N VAL A 120 -3.72 -12.87 1.85
CA VAL A 120 -3.91 -11.50 1.38
C VAL A 120 -3.89 -10.56 2.58
N THR A 121 -2.88 -9.73 2.67
CA THR A 121 -2.69 -8.74 3.73
C THR A 121 -1.99 -7.52 3.18
N HIS A 122 -2.20 -6.34 3.77
CA HIS A 122 -1.54 -5.11 3.34
C HIS A 122 -0.05 -5.07 3.71
N GLY A 123 0.38 -5.86 4.68
CA GLY A 123 1.79 -5.94 5.06
C GLY A 123 2.21 -4.97 6.18
N ASP A 124 1.45 -3.95 6.50
CA ASP A 124 1.68 -3.04 7.64
C ASP A 124 1.67 -3.78 8.99
N LEU A 125 1.03 -4.94 9.06
CA LEU A 125 1.05 -5.82 10.23
C LEU A 125 2.45 -6.37 10.53
N PHE A 126 3.33 -6.44 9.52
CA PHE A 126 4.72 -6.88 9.64
C PHE A 126 5.69 -5.73 9.98
N ASP A 127 5.23 -4.47 9.90
CA ASP A 127 6.00 -3.28 10.30
C ASP A 127 6.07 -3.10 11.83
N GLY A 128 5.98 -4.20 12.58
CA GLY A 128 5.99 -4.20 14.04
C GLY A 128 7.21 -3.52 14.66
N ILE A 129 8.35 -3.46 13.96
CA ILE A 129 9.56 -2.79 14.42
C ILE A 129 9.33 -1.27 14.53
N THR A 130 8.61 -0.66 13.59
CA THR A 130 8.32 0.78 13.62
C THR A 130 7.29 1.15 14.67
N LYS A 131 6.37 0.25 15.01
CA LYS A 131 5.34 0.45 16.05
C LYS A 131 5.87 0.19 17.46
N LEU A 132 6.83 -0.74 17.62
CA LEU A 132 7.38 -1.12 18.93
C LEU A 132 8.48 -0.18 19.42
N ALA A 133 9.12 0.59 18.55
CA ALA A 133 10.22 1.45 18.91
C ALA A 133 10.18 2.81 18.19
N PRO A 134 9.24 3.74 18.56
CA PRO A 134 9.20 5.09 17.98
C PRO A 134 10.53 5.84 18.11
N TRP A 135 11.31 5.55 19.18
CA TRP A 135 12.65 6.10 19.36
C TRP A 135 13.64 5.63 18.28
N LEU A 136 13.45 4.42 17.73
CA LEU A 136 14.28 3.90 16.64
C LEU A 136 14.02 4.66 15.34
N ALA A 137 12.77 5.05 15.07
CA ALA A 137 12.41 5.90 13.94
C ALA A 137 13.04 7.30 14.09
N PHE A 138 12.95 7.88 15.31
CA PHE A 138 13.60 9.17 15.62
C PHE A 138 15.12 9.09 15.49
N LEU A 139 15.74 8.01 15.96
CA LEU A 139 17.17 7.77 15.81
C LEU A 139 17.55 7.57 14.33
N GLY A 140 16.70 6.89 13.57
CA GLY A 140 16.83 6.71 12.12
C GLY A 140 16.82 8.02 11.36
N ASP A 141 15.89 8.94 11.68
CA ASP A 141 15.84 10.28 11.09
C ASP A 141 17.08 11.10 11.40
N LYS A 142 17.53 11.10 12.66
CA LYS A 142 18.78 11.79 13.06
C LYS A 142 20.02 11.18 12.41
N ALA A 143 20.07 9.85 12.33
CA ALA A 143 21.15 9.14 11.64
C ALA A 143 21.11 9.43 10.13
N TYR A 144 19.94 9.53 9.53
CA TYR A 144 19.78 9.88 8.12
C TYR A 144 20.27 11.30 7.82
N ASP A 145 19.88 12.28 8.63
CA ASP A 145 20.34 13.67 8.51
C ASP A 145 21.87 13.76 8.70
N PHE A 146 22.42 13.00 9.64
CA PHE A 146 23.87 12.90 9.84
C PHE A 146 24.57 12.32 8.62
N VAL A 147 24.01 11.22 8.05
CA VAL A 147 24.55 10.59 6.83
C VAL A 147 24.48 11.53 5.64
N LEU A 148 23.43 12.32 5.49
CA LEU A 148 23.32 13.34 4.42
C LEU A 148 24.37 14.43 4.59
N SER A 149 24.58 14.92 5.81
CA SER A 149 25.61 15.92 6.13
C SER A 149 27.00 15.38 5.84
N LEU A 150 27.28 14.15 6.26
CA LEU A 150 28.55 13.48 6.01
C LEU A 150 28.77 13.24 4.51
N ASN A 151 27.73 12.82 3.79
CA ASN A 151 27.77 12.62 2.35
C ASN A 151 28.10 13.91 1.58
N SER A 152 27.57 15.05 2.04
CA SER A 152 27.88 16.35 1.46
C SER A 152 29.34 16.71 1.62
N ARG A 153 29.92 16.51 2.83
CA ARG A 153 31.33 16.76 3.10
C ARG A 153 32.26 15.82 2.32
N LEU A 154 31.89 14.52 2.26
CA LEU A 154 32.64 13.54 1.48
C LEU A 154 32.64 13.86 -0.01
N ASN A 155 31.52 14.28 -0.58
CA ASN A 155 31.47 14.63 -1.99
C ASN A 155 32.24 15.92 -2.30
N TRP A 156 32.24 16.89 -1.39
CA TRP A 156 33.11 18.06 -1.50
C TRP A 156 34.60 17.68 -1.57
N LEU A 157 35.05 16.80 -0.67
CA LEU A 157 36.42 16.31 -0.64
C LEU A 157 36.77 15.48 -1.90
N ARG A 158 35.87 14.58 -2.30
CA ARG A 158 36.00 13.76 -3.53
C ARG A 158 36.12 14.62 -4.77
N HIS A 159 35.28 15.68 -4.88
CA HIS A 159 35.32 16.59 -6.01
C HIS A 159 36.68 17.33 -6.08
N ARG A 160 37.23 17.71 -4.90
CA ARG A 160 38.54 18.35 -4.82
C ARG A 160 39.71 17.41 -5.21
N MET A 161 39.50 16.08 -5.05
CA MET A 161 40.47 15.06 -5.45
C MET A 161 40.23 14.51 -6.88
N GLY A 162 39.30 15.10 -7.65
CA GLY A 162 39.00 14.66 -9.02
C GLY A 162 38.09 13.42 -9.13
N PHE A 163 37.49 12.95 -8.03
CA PHE A 163 36.57 11.82 -8.05
C PHE A 163 35.11 12.26 -8.28
N GLY A 164 34.32 11.45 -9.02
CA GLY A 164 32.92 11.70 -9.27
C GLY A 164 32.02 11.63 -8.03
N TYR A 165 30.76 12.05 -8.18
CA TYR A 165 29.75 12.04 -7.13
C TYR A 165 29.44 10.62 -6.63
N PHE A 166 29.36 10.47 -5.30
CA PHE A 166 28.98 9.23 -4.63
C PHE A 166 27.84 9.46 -3.64
N SER A 167 26.79 8.66 -3.71
CA SER A 167 25.66 8.74 -2.80
C SER A 167 25.72 7.67 -1.70
N LEU A 168 26.20 8.05 -0.52
CA LEU A 168 26.29 7.18 0.64
C LEU A 168 24.90 6.70 1.10
N SER A 169 23.90 7.58 1.03
CA SER A 169 22.52 7.25 1.39
C SER A 169 21.92 6.17 0.47
N LYS A 170 22.21 6.24 -0.84
CA LYS A 170 21.77 5.24 -1.82
C LYS A 170 22.45 3.89 -1.58
N PHE A 171 23.74 3.92 -1.28
CA PHE A 171 24.51 2.72 -0.94
C PHE A 171 23.97 2.03 0.34
N LEU A 172 23.74 2.80 1.42
CA LEU A 172 23.17 2.29 2.67
C LEU A 172 21.74 1.75 2.48
N LYS A 173 20.88 2.46 1.77
CA LYS A 173 19.53 1.98 1.45
C LYS A 173 19.57 0.62 0.72
N HIS A 174 20.48 0.46 -0.23
CA HIS A 174 20.61 -0.79 -0.97
C HIS A 174 21.06 -1.93 -0.03
N ARG A 175 22.02 -1.68 0.86
CA ARG A 175 22.50 -2.68 1.83
C ARG A 175 21.43 -3.06 2.85
N VAL A 176 20.73 -2.09 3.44
CA VAL A 176 19.63 -2.34 4.39
C VAL A 176 18.50 -3.13 3.72
N LYS A 177 18.14 -2.78 2.49
CA LYS A 177 17.12 -3.49 1.72
C LYS A 177 17.52 -4.94 1.45
N THR A 178 18.78 -5.20 1.10
CA THR A 178 19.31 -6.55 0.90
C THR A 178 19.26 -7.38 2.17
N VAL A 179 19.66 -6.80 3.31
CA VAL A 179 19.60 -7.49 4.62
C VAL A 179 18.16 -7.78 5.04
N SER A 180 17.24 -6.84 4.84
CA SER A 180 15.81 -7.03 5.16
C SER A 180 15.18 -8.16 4.33
N TYR A 181 15.52 -8.27 3.04
CA TYR A 181 15.02 -9.35 2.19
C TYR A 181 15.65 -10.72 2.47
N THR A 182 16.87 -10.78 2.99
CA THR A 182 17.51 -12.06 3.36
C THR A 182 17.01 -12.64 4.68
N HIS A 183 16.46 -11.80 5.56
CA HIS A 183 15.89 -12.24 6.84
C HIS A 183 14.36 -12.45 6.81
N LEU A 184 13.65 -11.84 5.85
CA LEU A 184 12.26 -12.14 5.52
C LEU A 184 12.25 -13.18 4.39
N THR A 185 12.36 -14.44 4.74
CA THR A 185 12.02 -15.53 3.82
C THR A 185 10.50 -15.57 3.63
N LEU A 186 9.97 -14.57 2.92
CA LEU A 186 8.66 -14.72 2.30
C LEU A 186 8.84 -15.78 1.21
N PRO A 187 7.97 -16.81 1.16
CA PRO A 187 8.05 -17.78 0.08
C PRO A 187 7.95 -17.02 -1.24
N THR A 188 9.01 -17.06 -2.02
CA THR A 188 9.07 -16.45 -3.35
C THR A 188 8.00 -17.11 -4.20
N ILE A 189 6.94 -16.39 -4.51
CA ILE A 189 5.94 -16.85 -5.46
C ILE A 189 6.59 -16.72 -6.82
N TYR A 190 7.07 -17.83 -7.36
CA TYR A 190 7.42 -17.90 -8.78
C TYR A 190 6.12 -17.82 -9.56
N SER A 191 5.89 -16.71 -10.27
CA SER A 191 4.91 -16.67 -11.35
C SER A 191 5.47 -17.49 -12.50
N VAL A 192 4.78 -18.57 -12.83
CA VAL A 192 4.92 -19.30 -14.11
C VAL A 192 3.94 -18.71 -15.09
#